data_39b8ba77ffb2851793e6144b80259a9b
#
_entry.id   39b8ba77ffb2851793e6144b80259a9b
#
_cell.length_a   1.000
_cell.length_b   1.000
_cell.length_c   1.000
_cell.angle_alpha   90.00
_cell.angle_beta   90.00
_cell.angle_gamma   90.00
#
_symmetry.space_group_name_H-M   'P 1'
#
loop_
_entity.id
_entity.type
_entity.pdbx_description
1 polymer ?
#
loop_
_entity_poly.entity_id
_entity_poly.type
_entity_poly.pdbx_seq_one_letter_code
_entity_poly.pdbx_strand_id
1 'polypeptide(L)'
;MLFIGTMISIDSLGETVNGIKRESEADMGNSMSDDLTEAVRRFQWFYACYVRAPHEVDEHSALSLTEMRVLFAVMHARTCTAADISRTLGIDTGYLSRMLTQFECAGLIERQPFPGDARRNQVSLTTAGETALAAVSTHVRGDVSATLDAMTRDERAQLLASMGCVQRLLGPNGDAARVRLRGLRPGDFGWIVEREAQLAPGGMQAQREWETRTAMVVADYLTAPDPLRNGCWIAELDGVSVGASLLIGESAGSARLSMLLMEPGVRRGGIARRLVNACVAFATESGYDRIVCATDLNPAPVAPLLQPFGFEELSGQGEWEKRLKGPCSF
;
A
#
# COMPACT_ATOMS: atom_id res chain seq x y z
N MET A 1 53.07 -13.23 -53.58
CA MET A 1 53.53 -13.00 -52.21
C MET A 1 52.32 -12.75 -51.30
N LEU A 2 52.13 -13.62 -50.30
CA LEU A 2 50.92 -13.92 -49.61
C LEU A 2 50.35 -12.73 -48.81
N PHE A 3 49.00 -12.50 -48.91
CA PHE A 3 48.19 -11.79 -47.95
C PHE A 3 47.35 -12.83 -47.21
N ILE A 4 47.67 -13.07 -45.95
CA ILE A 4 46.85 -13.88 -45.06
C ILE A 4 45.88 -12.92 -44.37
N GLY A 5 44.62 -12.95 -44.81
CA GLY A 5 43.51 -12.26 -44.16
C GLY A 5 43.03 -13.12 -43.02
N THR A 6 43.19 -12.66 -41.79
CA THR A 6 42.60 -13.25 -40.58
C THR A 6 41.09 -12.98 -40.61
N MET A 7 40.27 -14.00 -40.89
CA MET A 7 38.81 -13.97 -40.62
C MET A 7 38.57 -13.97 -39.14
N ILE A 8 38.23 -12.83 -38.61
CA ILE A 8 37.67 -12.74 -37.25
C ILE A 8 36.21 -13.23 -37.31
N SER A 9 35.92 -14.30 -36.57
CA SER A 9 34.58 -14.90 -36.52
C SER A 9 33.58 -13.90 -35.94
N ILE A 10 32.44 -13.74 -36.63
CA ILE A 10 31.33 -12.86 -36.20
C ILE A 10 30.74 -13.30 -34.83
N ASP A 11 30.92 -14.56 -34.47
CA ASP A 11 30.44 -15.10 -33.19
C ASP A 11 31.14 -14.51 -31.95
N SER A 12 32.45 -14.17 -32.07
CA SER A 12 33.22 -13.58 -30.98
C SER A 12 32.83 -12.12 -30.64
N LEU A 13 32.25 -11.41 -31.60
CA LEU A 13 31.76 -10.03 -31.42
C LEU A 13 30.40 -10.02 -30.67
N GLY A 14 29.57 -11.03 -30.87
CA GLY A 14 28.27 -11.17 -30.17
C GLY A 14 28.41 -11.42 -28.69
N GLU A 15 29.37 -12.25 -28.29
CA GLU A 15 29.62 -12.56 -26.86
C GLU A 15 30.24 -11.36 -26.14
N THR A 16 31.11 -10.60 -26.76
CA THR A 16 31.73 -9.39 -26.17
C THR A 16 30.72 -8.27 -25.97
N VAL A 17 29.80 -8.06 -26.91
CA VAL A 17 28.75 -7.04 -26.80
C VAL A 17 27.72 -7.41 -25.76
N ASN A 18 27.37 -8.70 -25.58
CA ASN A 18 26.49 -9.18 -24.54
C ASN A 18 27.14 -9.13 -23.14
N GLY A 19 28.46 -9.36 -23.06
CA GLY A 19 29.22 -9.19 -21.80
C GLY A 19 29.23 -7.74 -21.34
N ILE A 20 29.55 -6.79 -22.21
CA ILE A 20 29.57 -5.35 -21.89
C ILE A 20 28.16 -4.83 -21.52
N LYS A 21 27.10 -5.31 -22.18
CA LYS A 21 25.72 -4.97 -21.80
C LYS A 21 25.34 -5.48 -20.40
N ARG A 22 25.70 -6.72 -20.06
CA ARG A 22 25.42 -7.30 -18.74
C ARG A 22 26.21 -6.62 -17.61
N GLU A 23 27.46 -6.26 -17.85
CA GLU A 23 28.27 -5.51 -16.90
C GLU A 23 27.74 -4.07 -16.71
N SER A 24 27.30 -3.39 -17.77
CA SER A 24 26.69 -2.07 -17.70
C SER A 24 25.33 -2.07 -16.97
N GLU A 25 24.50 -3.09 -17.19
CA GLU A 25 23.21 -3.24 -16.48
C GLU A 25 23.41 -3.60 -15.01
N ALA A 26 24.42 -4.40 -14.68
CA ALA A 26 24.76 -4.75 -13.30
C ALA A 26 25.35 -3.55 -12.54
N ASP A 27 26.18 -2.73 -13.19
CA ASP A 27 26.81 -1.54 -12.59
C ASP A 27 25.78 -0.42 -12.38
N MET A 28 24.86 -0.20 -13.33
CA MET A 28 23.74 0.73 -13.18
C MET A 28 22.76 0.28 -12.09
N GLY A 29 22.50 -1.03 -11.97
CA GLY A 29 21.64 -1.59 -10.92
C GLY A 29 22.26 -1.42 -9.53
N ASN A 30 23.57 -1.56 -9.39
CA ASN A 30 24.27 -1.39 -8.13
C ASN A 30 24.34 0.08 -7.71
N SER A 31 24.63 1.02 -8.63
CA SER A 31 24.60 2.45 -8.40
C SER A 31 23.21 2.95 -7.97
N MET A 32 22.15 2.48 -8.61
CA MET A 32 20.77 2.85 -8.23
C MET A 32 20.36 2.29 -6.87
N SER A 33 20.86 1.12 -6.48
CA SER A 33 20.65 0.54 -5.16
C SER A 33 21.35 1.35 -4.06
N ASP A 34 22.57 1.82 -4.33
CA ASP A 34 23.34 2.64 -3.40
C ASP A 34 22.69 4.01 -3.21
N ASP A 35 22.20 4.64 -4.28
CA ASP A 35 21.48 5.91 -4.23
C ASP A 35 20.16 5.81 -3.42
N LEU A 36 19.41 4.71 -3.58
CA LEU A 36 18.21 4.45 -2.81
C LEU A 36 18.51 4.24 -1.33
N THR A 37 19.56 3.47 -1.02
CA THR A 37 20.00 3.21 0.35
C THR A 37 20.37 4.52 1.03
N GLU A 38 21.11 5.38 0.35
CA GLU A 38 21.54 6.68 0.89
C GLU A 38 20.34 7.64 1.05
N ALA A 39 19.36 7.62 0.15
CA ALA A 39 18.13 8.40 0.28
C ALA A 39 17.33 7.98 1.53
N VAL A 40 17.20 6.67 1.76
CA VAL A 40 16.53 6.13 2.97
C VAL A 40 17.30 6.53 4.24
N ARG A 41 18.62 6.43 4.24
CA ARG A 41 19.47 6.85 5.38
C ARG A 41 19.31 8.34 5.68
N ARG A 42 19.31 9.21 4.66
CA ARG A 42 19.07 10.64 4.81
C ARG A 42 17.71 10.94 5.41
N PHE A 43 16.66 10.23 4.94
CA PHE A 43 15.32 10.37 5.51
C PHE A 43 15.27 9.90 6.97
N GLN A 44 15.88 8.76 7.30
CA GLN A 44 15.94 8.25 8.68
C GLN A 44 16.67 9.24 9.61
N TRP A 45 17.80 9.82 9.15
CA TRP A 45 18.50 10.86 9.88
C TRP A 45 17.66 12.12 10.09
N PHE A 46 17.05 12.64 9.01
CA PHE A 46 16.15 13.79 9.08
C PHE A 46 15.02 13.54 10.08
N TYR A 47 14.34 12.40 9.96
CA TYR A 47 13.23 12.06 10.83
C TYR A 47 13.65 11.89 12.29
N ALA A 48 14.79 11.28 12.53
CA ALA A 48 15.36 11.15 13.88
C ALA A 48 15.67 12.52 14.50
N CYS A 49 16.24 13.46 13.72
CA CYS A 49 16.46 14.83 14.17
C CYS A 49 15.13 15.57 14.38
N TYR A 50 14.18 15.44 13.48
CA TYR A 50 12.87 16.06 13.58
C TYR A 50 12.10 15.61 14.83
N VAL A 51 12.09 14.31 15.11
CA VAL A 51 11.45 13.74 16.32
C VAL A 51 12.20 14.10 17.60
N ARG A 52 13.51 14.36 17.51
CA ARG A 52 14.37 14.69 18.66
C ARG A 52 14.36 16.18 19.02
N ALA A 53 14.11 17.05 18.02
CA ALA A 53 14.17 18.50 18.19
C ALA A 53 13.22 19.06 19.28
N PRO A 54 11.99 18.53 19.46
CA PRO A 54 11.10 18.96 20.54
C PRO A 54 11.49 18.41 21.92
N HIS A 55 12.42 17.46 22.00
CA HIS A 55 12.77 16.74 23.23
C HIS A 55 14.12 17.16 23.83
N GLU A 56 14.74 18.24 23.36
CA GLU A 56 15.80 18.87 24.11
C GLU A 56 15.19 19.56 25.34
N VAL A 57 15.29 18.79 26.43
CA VAL A 57 15.28 19.30 27.80
C VAL A 57 13.92 19.78 28.32
N ASP A 58 13.01 18.85 28.51
CA ASP A 58 12.27 18.93 29.76
C ASP A 58 13.02 18.08 30.80
N GLU A 59 13.74 18.72 31.70
CA GLU A 59 14.38 18.07 32.86
C GLU A 59 13.39 17.27 33.75
N HIS A 60 12.11 17.27 33.35
CA HIS A 60 11.00 16.64 34.02
C HIS A 60 10.49 15.38 33.30
N SER A 61 10.97 15.05 32.09
CA SER A 61 10.62 13.78 31.45
C SER A 61 11.51 12.67 32.00
N ALA A 62 10.97 11.94 33.01
CA ALA A 62 11.67 10.82 33.66
C ALA A 62 11.94 9.61 32.76
N LEU A 63 11.50 9.62 31.48
CA LEU A 63 11.56 8.50 30.56
C LEU A 63 12.41 8.81 29.32
N SER A 64 13.34 7.93 29.01
CA SER A 64 14.11 7.97 27.76
C SER A 64 13.24 7.58 26.55
N LEU A 65 13.68 7.91 25.32
CA LEU A 65 12.99 7.54 24.08
C LEU A 65 12.74 6.03 23.97
N THR A 66 13.70 5.20 24.40
CA THR A 66 13.56 3.74 24.37
C THR A 66 12.52 3.26 25.37
N GLU A 67 12.50 3.84 26.56
CA GLU A 67 11.50 3.56 27.59
C GLU A 67 10.09 3.94 27.12
N MET A 68 9.94 5.10 26.50
CA MET A 68 8.66 5.49 25.87
C MET A 68 8.22 4.51 24.81
N ARG A 69 9.10 4.08 23.91
CA ARG A 69 8.79 3.09 22.86
C ARG A 69 8.29 1.77 23.44
N VAL A 70 8.88 1.31 24.56
CA VAL A 70 8.44 0.08 25.23
C VAL A 70 7.07 0.27 25.85
N LEU A 71 6.82 1.34 26.58
CA LEU A 71 5.50 1.62 27.17
C LEU A 71 4.42 1.81 26.10
N PHE A 72 4.72 2.48 24.98
CA PHE A 72 3.80 2.57 23.84
C PHE A 72 3.51 1.22 23.21
N ALA A 73 4.49 0.34 23.10
CA ALA A 73 4.26 -1.02 22.58
C ALA A 73 3.32 -1.82 23.50
N VAL A 74 3.49 -1.71 24.81
CA VAL A 74 2.59 -2.33 25.79
C VAL A 74 1.17 -1.77 25.67
N MET A 75 1.03 -0.45 25.54
CA MET A 75 -0.28 0.21 25.40
C MET A 75 -1.03 -0.26 24.14
N HIS A 76 -0.35 -0.32 22.99
CA HIS A 76 -1.01 -0.69 21.73
C HIS A 76 -1.36 -2.16 21.64
N ALA A 77 -0.55 -3.04 22.23
CA ALA A 77 -0.80 -4.47 22.23
C ALA A 77 -1.90 -4.89 23.23
N ARG A 78 -2.29 -4.00 24.15
CA ARG A 78 -3.19 -4.25 25.29
C ARG A 78 -2.73 -5.39 26.20
N THR A 79 -2.20 -6.47 25.61
CA THR A 79 -1.64 -7.64 26.31
C THR A 79 -0.49 -8.17 25.47
N CYS A 80 0.71 -8.20 26.02
CA CYS A 80 1.91 -8.70 25.33
C CYS A 80 2.86 -9.36 26.31
N THR A 81 3.75 -10.19 25.79
CA THR A 81 4.86 -10.76 26.56
C THR A 81 6.15 -10.01 26.30
N ALA A 82 7.12 -10.10 27.20
CA ALA A 82 8.46 -9.53 26.98
C ALA A 82 9.09 -9.97 25.64
N ALA A 83 8.86 -11.23 25.25
CA ALA A 83 9.34 -11.76 23.96
C ALA A 83 8.69 -11.08 22.76
N ASP A 84 7.41 -10.73 22.85
CA ASP A 84 6.70 -10.02 21.77
C ASP A 84 7.21 -8.58 21.64
N ILE A 85 7.44 -7.89 22.75
CA ILE A 85 8.01 -6.54 22.78
C ILE A 85 9.44 -6.54 22.20
N SER A 86 10.31 -7.49 22.64
CA SER A 86 11.67 -7.66 22.14
C SER A 86 11.69 -7.83 20.62
N ARG A 87 10.83 -8.70 20.09
CA ARG A 87 10.71 -8.98 18.65
C ARG A 87 10.22 -7.75 17.89
N THR A 88 9.21 -7.07 18.39
CA THR A 88 8.58 -5.91 17.72
C THR A 88 9.51 -4.71 17.67
N LEU A 89 10.26 -4.46 18.75
CA LEU A 89 11.11 -3.28 18.87
C LEU A 89 12.58 -3.54 18.51
N GLY A 90 12.97 -4.80 18.30
CA GLY A 90 14.37 -5.18 18.05
C GLY A 90 15.29 -4.93 19.25
N ILE A 91 14.77 -5.00 20.49
CA ILE A 91 15.50 -4.73 21.72
C ILE A 91 16.04 -6.03 22.29
N ASP A 92 17.32 -6.02 22.76
CA ASP A 92 17.91 -7.15 23.47
C ASP A 92 17.07 -7.57 24.68
N THR A 93 16.86 -8.88 24.83
CA THR A 93 15.99 -9.45 25.86
C THR A 93 16.46 -9.16 27.27
N GLY A 94 17.77 -9.14 27.50
CA GLY A 94 18.36 -8.84 28.83
C GLY A 94 18.19 -7.36 29.19
N TYR A 95 18.36 -6.47 28.23
CA TYR A 95 18.15 -5.04 28.43
C TYR A 95 16.65 -4.74 28.67
N LEU A 96 15.78 -5.33 27.85
CA LEU A 96 14.33 -5.19 28.03
C LEU A 96 13.87 -5.72 29.39
N SER A 97 14.37 -6.87 29.83
CA SER A 97 14.01 -7.45 31.14
C SER A 97 14.33 -6.51 32.29
N ARG A 98 15.50 -5.87 32.27
CA ARG A 98 15.91 -4.86 33.27
C ARG A 98 14.98 -3.65 33.25
N MET A 99 14.67 -3.15 32.07
CA MET A 99 13.76 -2.01 31.89
C MET A 99 12.34 -2.32 32.40
N LEU A 100 11.79 -3.48 32.04
CA LEU A 100 10.49 -3.91 32.53
C LEU A 100 10.45 -4.08 34.05
N THR A 101 11.57 -4.50 34.66
CA THR A 101 11.67 -4.58 36.13
C THR A 101 11.68 -3.17 36.76
N GLN A 102 12.37 -2.22 36.15
CA GLN A 102 12.31 -0.82 36.59
C GLN A 102 10.91 -0.23 36.48
N PHE A 103 10.21 -0.47 35.39
CA PHE A 103 8.83 -0.01 35.21
C PHE A 103 7.84 -0.63 36.21
N GLU A 104 8.02 -1.91 36.55
CA GLU A 104 7.22 -2.60 37.56
C GLU A 104 7.50 -2.01 38.96
N CYS A 105 8.77 -1.79 39.33
CA CYS A 105 9.14 -1.11 40.56
C CYS A 105 8.61 0.33 40.64
N ALA A 106 8.56 1.04 39.51
CA ALA A 106 7.99 2.38 39.41
C ALA A 106 6.44 2.39 39.37
N GLY A 107 5.81 1.21 39.35
CA GLY A 107 4.35 1.05 39.29
C GLY A 107 3.74 1.46 37.95
N LEU A 108 4.52 1.54 36.87
CA LEU A 108 4.05 1.91 35.53
C LEU A 108 3.44 0.73 34.78
N ILE A 109 3.90 -0.48 35.08
CA ILE A 109 3.38 -1.73 34.48
C ILE A 109 3.08 -2.74 35.58
N GLU A 110 2.25 -3.71 35.24
CA GLU A 110 2.02 -4.92 36.02
C GLU A 110 2.32 -6.17 35.19
N ARG A 111 2.75 -7.24 35.87
CA ARG A 111 2.97 -8.54 35.25
C ARG A 111 2.01 -9.55 35.84
N GLN A 112 1.32 -10.28 34.99
CA GLN A 112 0.42 -11.34 35.37
C GLN A 112 0.78 -12.63 34.65
N PRO A 113 0.59 -13.82 35.24
CA PRO A 113 0.79 -15.08 34.52
C PRO A 113 -0.06 -15.12 33.25
N PHE A 114 0.54 -15.54 32.14
CA PHE A 114 -0.20 -15.67 30.89
C PHE A 114 -1.26 -16.77 30.99
N PRO A 115 -2.52 -16.52 30.59
CA PRO A 115 -3.56 -17.54 30.62
C PRO A 115 -3.16 -18.77 29.82
N GLY A 116 -3.02 -19.92 30.48
CA GLY A 116 -2.64 -21.19 29.85
C GLY A 116 -1.14 -21.52 29.86
N ASP A 117 -0.25 -20.60 30.24
CA ASP A 117 1.20 -20.90 30.40
C ASP A 117 1.81 -20.04 31.52
N ALA A 118 1.87 -20.61 32.72
CA ALA A 118 2.42 -19.93 33.91
C ALA A 118 3.92 -19.58 33.83
N ARG A 119 4.63 -20.06 32.79
CA ARG A 119 6.04 -19.72 32.55
C ARG A 119 6.20 -18.40 31.81
N ARG A 120 5.12 -17.87 31.23
CA ARG A 120 5.09 -16.61 30.49
C ARG A 120 4.33 -15.58 31.31
N ASN A 121 4.90 -14.38 31.41
CA ASN A 121 4.21 -13.25 32.03
C ASN A 121 3.67 -12.33 30.92
N GLN A 122 2.41 -11.98 31.09
CA GLN A 122 1.76 -10.91 30.35
C GLN A 122 2.11 -9.58 31.02
N VAL A 123 2.41 -8.57 30.22
CA VAL A 123 2.71 -7.21 30.65
C VAL A 123 1.56 -6.30 30.24
N SER A 124 1.07 -5.48 31.17
CA SER A 124 0.05 -4.45 30.94
C SER A 124 0.43 -3.16 31.65
N LEU A 125 -0.07 -2.02 31.14
CA LEU A 125 0.09 -0.74 31.81
C LEU A 125 -0.82 -0.68 33.05
N THR A 126 -0.32 -0.01 34.09
CA THR A 126 -1.15 0.45 35.20
C THR A 126 -1.77 1.81 34.87
N THR A 127 -2.73 2.27 35.66
CA THR A 127 -3.29 3.64 35.54
C THR A 127 -2.19 4.71 35.65
N ALA A 128 -1.18 4.47 36.50
CA ALA A 128 -0.02 5.37 36.60
C ALA A 128 0.81 5.39 35.31
N GLY A 129 1.03 4.22 34.66
CA GLY A 129 1.70 4.10 33.40
C GLY A 129 0.94 4.79 32.26
N GLU A 130 -0.38 4.62 32.22
CA GLU A 130 -1.24 5.33 31.25
C GLU A 130 -1.17 6.85 31.44
N THR A 131 -1.18 7.32 32.68
CA THR A 131 -1.08 8.76 33.01
C THR A 131 0.28 9.32 32.60
N ALA A 132 1.38 8.61 32.90
CA ALA A 132 2.72 9.00 32.48
C ALA A 132 2.85 9.11 30.96
N LEU A 133 2.32 8.14 30.22
CA LEU A 133 2.28 8.20 28.74
C LEU A 133 1.37 9.31 28.22
N ALA A 134 0.24 9.57 28.85
CA ALA A 134 -0.68 10.64 28.48
C ALA A 134 -0.02 12.02 28.63
N ALA A 135 0.76 12.24 29.71
CA ALA A 135 1.52 13.48 29.90
C ALA A 135 2.51 13.72 28.77
N VAL A 136 3.31 12.72 28.40
CA VAL A 136 4.23 12.78 27.26
C VAL A 136 3.47 12.99 25.94
N SER A 137 2.36 12.27 25.73
CA SER A 137 1.54 12.40 24.53
C SER A 137 0.92 13.79 24.38
N THR A 138 0.63 14.49 25.47
CA THR A 138 0.05 15.84 25.42
C THR A 138 1.10 16.86 24.93
N HIS A 139 2.34 16.72 25.37
CA HIS A 139 3.46 17.57 24.90
C HIS A 139 3.73 17.35 23.41
N VAL A 140 3.89 16.08 22.99
CA VAL A 140 4.10 15.71 21.58
C VAL A 140 2.93 16.17 20.71
N ARG A 141 1.68 16.09 21.20
CA ARG A 141 0.51 16.62 20.49
C ARG A 141 0.57 18.12 20.28
N GLY A 142 1.05 18.88 21.28
CA GLY A 142 1.21 20.32 21.16
C GLY A 142 2.16 20.69 20.01
N ASP A 143 3.33 20.06 19.95
CA ASP A 143 4.34 20.31 18.93
C ASP A 143 3.87 19.89 17.53
N VAL A 144 3.23 18.72 17.43
CA VAL A 144 2.63 18.24 16.19
C VAL A 144 1.49 19.18 15.74
N SER A 145 0.64 19.63 16.68
CA SER A 145 -0.43 20.57 16.36
C SER A 145 0.13 21.89 15.84
N ALA A 146 1.12 22.46 16.49
CA ALA A 146 1.78 23.70 16.05
C ALA A 146 2.40 23.57 14.65
N THR A 147 3.04 22.43 14.38
CA THR A 147 3.58 22.13 13.04
C THR A 147 2.48 22.06 11.98
N LEU A 148 1.39 21.35 12.29
CA LEU A 148 0.25 21.22 11.38
C LEU A 148 -0.50 22.55 11.19
N ASP A 149 -0.58 23.39 12.23
CA ASP A 149 -1.26 24.68 12.15
C ASP A 149 -0.51 25.69 11.27
N ALA A 150 0.81 25.55 11.15
CA ALA A 150 1.63 26.33 10.22
C ALA A 150 1.46 25.91 8.75
N MET A 151 0.85 24.76 8.48
CA MET A 151 0.68 24.21 7.13
C MET A 151 -0.71 24.58 6.55
N THR A 152 -0.75 24.76 5.24
CA THR A 152 -2.00 24.83 4.49
C THR A 152 -2.76 23.50 4.52
N ARG A 153 -4.03 23.53 4.14
CA ARG A 153 -4.85 22.30 4.05
C ARG A 153 -4.26 21.29 3.09
N ASP A 154 -3.71 21.74 1.97
CA ASP A 154 -3.15 20.87 0.93
C ASP A 154 -1.82 20.26 1.37
N GLU A 155 -0.95 21.02 2.04
CA GLU A 155 0.28 20.50 2.62
C GLU A 155 0.03 19.46 3.71
N ARG A 156 -1.00 19.66 4.56
CA ARG A 156 -1.43 18.63 5.54
C ARG A 156 -1.88 17.35 4.86
N ALA A 157 -2.70 17.46 3.80
CA ALA A 157 -3.16 16.31 3.04
C ALA A 157 -2.00 15.56 2.38
N GLN A 158 -1.05 16.29 1.79
CA GLN A 158 0.15 15.72 1.17
C GLN A 158 1.06 15.03 2.21
N LEU A 159 1.26 15.65 3.37
CA LEU A 159 2.04 15.06 4.46
C LEU A 159 1.44 13.74 4.93
N LEU A 160 0.12 13.71 5.20
CA LEU A 160 -0.58 12.49 5.63
C LEU A 160 -0.50 11.39 4.57
N ALA A 161 -0.68 11.73 3.29
CA ALA A 161 -0.56 10.77 2.19
C ALA A 161 0.86 10.19 2.09
N SER A 162 1.89 11.03 2.23
CA SER A 162 3.29 10.62 2.20
C SER A 162 3.66 9.73 3.37
N MET A 163 3.21 10.06 4.58
CA MET A 163 3.39 9.22 5.78
C MET A 163 2.73 7.85 5.62
N GLY A 164 1.50 7.82 5.11
CA GLY A 164 0.80 6.57 4.81
C GLY A 164 1.54 5.73 3.76
N CYS A 165 2.16 6.37 2.76
CA CYS A 165 2.98 5.69 1.77
C CYS A 165 4.22 5.04 2.40
N VAL A 166 4.97 5.79 3.23
CA VAL A 166 6.15 5.28 3.94
C VAL A 166 5.78 4.10 4.85
N GLN A 167 4.69 4.22 5.63
CA GLN A 167 4.21 3.15 6.50
C GLN A 167 3.86 1.88 5.73
N ARG A 168 3.24 1.99 4.55
CA ARG A 168 2.93 0.83 3.70
C ARG A 168 4.16 0.14 3.15
N LEU A 169 5.15 0.92 2.72
CA LEU A 169 6.36 0.37 2.11
C LEU A 169 7.28 -0.30 3.14
N LEU A 170 7.35 0.24 4.35
CA LEU A 170 8.25 -0.22 5.41
C LEU A 170 7.53 -1.07 6.48
N GLY A 171 6.21 -1.02 6.57
CA GLY A 171 5.42 -1.74 7.56
C GLY A 171 5.22 -3.22 7.22
N PRO A 172 4.83 -4.04 8.20
CA PRO A 172 4.49 -5.43 7.94
C PRO A 172 3.27 -5.50 7.01
N ASN A 173 3.39 -6.24 5.91
CA ASN A 173 2.29 -6.48 4.96
C ASN A 173 1.15 -7.22 5.67
N GLY A 174 0.04 -6.56 5.97
CA GLY A 174 -1.03 -7.27 6.67
C GLY A 174 -2.38 -6.58 6.86
N ASP A 175 -2.55 -5.32 6.57
CA ASP A 175 -3.79 -4.64 6.94
C ASP A 175 -4.83 -4.52 5.79
N ALA A 176 -5.41 -5.65 5.39
CA ALA A 176 -6.64 -5.66 4.58
C ALA A 176 -7.83 -4.97 5.30
N ALA A 177 -7.75 -4.80 6.62
CA ALA A 177 -8.79 -4.19 7.45
C ALA A 177 -8.95 -2.67 7.24
N ARG A 178 -7.93 -1.99 6.73
CA ARG A 178 -7.92 -0.53 6.52
C ARG A 178 -8.31 -0.09 5.10
N VAL A 179 -8.56 -1.03 4.21
CA VAL A 179 -9.00 -0.70 2.85
C VAL A 179 -10.44 -0.19 2.91
N ARG A 180 -10.64 1.02 2.41
CA ARG A 180 -11.96 1.64 2.24
C ARG A 180 -12.26 1.81 0.76
N LEU A 181 -13.45 1.42 0.33
CA LEU A 181 -13.96 1.80 -1.00
C LEU A 181 -14.75 3.10 -0.87
N ARG A 182 -14.55 3.99 -1.82
CA ARG A 182 -15.31 5.24 -1.96
C ARG A 182 -15.67 5.52 -3.42
N GLY A 183 -16.62 6.40 -3.61
CA GLY A 183 -16.93 6.98 -4.92
C GLY A 183 -15.87 7.98 -5.38
N LEU A 184 -16.09 8.49 -6.58
CA LEU A 184 -15.21 9.47 -7.25
C LEU A 184 -15.08 10.79 -6.50
N ARG A 185 -13.89 11.38 -6.61
CA ARG A 185 -13.57 12.76 -6.24
C ARG A 185 -12.86 13.46 -7.40
N PRO A 186 -12.89 14.80 -7.47
CA PRO A 186 -12.08 15.56 -8.41
C PRO A 186 -10.60 15.12 -8.32
N GLY A 187 -9.99 14.86 -9.49
CA GLY A 187 -8.60 14.39 -9.60
C GLY A 187 -8.42 12.88 -9.73
N ASP A 188 -9.40 12.05 -9.33
CA ASP A 188 -9.27 10.59 -9.39
C ASP A 188 -9.05 10.07 -10.81
N PHE A 189 -9.72 10.62 -11.80
CA PHE A 189 -9.51 10.20 -13.20
C PHE A 189 -8.09 10.53 -13.71
N GLY A 190 -7.55 11.69 -13.31
CA GLY A 190 -6.16 12.03 -13.61
C GLY A 190 -5.19 11.02 -12.99
N TRP A 191 -5.40 10.66 -11.72
CA TRP A 191 -4.63 9.63 -11.03
C TRP A 191 -4.76 8.25 -11.71
N ILE A 192 -5.94 7.86 -12.13
CA ILE A 192 -6.18 6.60 -12.84
C ILE A 192 -5.37 6.54 -14.13
N VAL A 193 -5.47 7.58 -14.97
CA VAL A 193 -4.78 7.65 -16.27
C VAL A 193 -3.27 7.59 -16.08
N GLU A 194 -2.74 8.38 -15.15
CA GLU A 194 -1.31 8.37 -14.81
C GLU A 194 -0.83 6.99 -14.36
N ARG A 195 -1.56 6.35 -13.43
CA ARG A 195 -1.12 5.09 -12.85
C ARG A 195 -1.21 3.91 -13.82
N GLU A 196 -2.25 3.83 -14.63
CA GLU A 196 -2.36 2.80 -15.68
C GLU A 196 -1.19 2.90 -16.66
N ALA A 197 -0.83 4.11 -17.10
CA ALA A 197 0.31 4.33 -17.96
C ALA A 197 1.64 3.92 -17.30
N GLN A 198 1.85 4.30 -16.04
CA GLN A 198 3.08 3.97 -15.30
C GLN A 198 3.22 2.47 -15.02
N LEU A 199 2.11 1.75 -14.86
CA LEU A 199 2.08 0.31 -14.59
C LEU A 199 2.09 -0.53 -15.86
N ALA A 200 1.93 0.08 -17.04
CA ALA A 200 1.95 -0.60 -18.31
C ALA A 200 3.31 -1.25 -18.58
N PRO A 201 3.36 -2.53 -18.98
CA PRO A 201 4.60 -3.19 -19.34
C PRO A 201 5.12 -2.64 -20.67
N GLY A 202 6.42 -2.45 -20.78
CA GLY A 202 7.08 -1.97 -21.99
C GLY A 202 7.67 -0.58 -21.84
N GLY A 203 8.19 -0.05 -22.93
CA GLY A 203 8.83 1.27 -22.97
C GLY A 203 7.81 2.42 -23.12
N MET A 204 8.33 3.63 -23.32
CA MET A 204 7.55 4.87 -23.41
C MET A 204 6.41 4.81 -24.44
N GLN A 205 6.58 4.07 -25.55
CA GLN A 205 5.53 3.93 -26.56
C GLN A 205 4.31 3.16 -26.01
N ALA A 206 4.56 2.04 -25.33
CA ALA A 206 3.49 1.25 -24.67
C ALA A 206 2.77 2.07 -23.59
N GLN A 207 3.53 2.83 -22.80
CA GLN A 207 2.95 3.70 -21.77
C GLN A 207 2.01 4.75 -22.37
N ARG A 208 2.38 5.39 -23.50
CA ARG A 208 1.52 6.33 -24.23
C ARG A 208 0.25 5.68 -24.79
N GLU A 209 0.37 4.47 -25.28
CA GLU A 209 -0.78 3.71 -25.79
C GLU A 209 -1.76 3.40 -24.65
N TRP A 210 -1.27 2.98 -23.50
CA TRP A 210 -2.08 2.75 -22.29
C TRP A 210 -2.71 4.03 -21.77
N GLU A 211 -1.96 5.13 -21.70
CA GLU A 211 -2.47 6.45 -21.30
C GLU A 211 -3.64 6.87 -22.19
N THR A 212 -3.44 6.79 -23.52
CA THR A 212 -4.48 7.13 -24.50
C THR A 212 -5.71 6.26 -24.33
N ARG A 213 -5.55 4.95 -24.20
CA ARG A 213 -6.63 4.00 -24.01
C ARG A 213 -7.41 4.28 -22.73
N THR A 214 -6.73 4.48 -21.62
CA THR A 214 -7.37 4.77 -20.32
C THR A 214 -8.11 6.11 -20.36
N ALA A 215 -7.54 7.13 -21.02
CA ALA A 215 -8.21 8.41 -21.22
C ALA A 215 -9.51 8.27 -22.03
N MET A 216 -9.54 7.39 -23.05
CA MET A 216 -10.75 7.09 -23.82
C MET A 216 -11.82 6.39 -22.93
N VAL A 217 -11.43 5.41 -22.12
CA VAL A 217 -12.34 4.72 -21.20
C VAL A 217 -12.93 5.72 -20.18
N VAL A 218 -12.14 6.63 -19.67
CA VAL A 218 -12.61 7.72 -18.79
C VAL A 218 -13.57 8.65 -19.51
N ALA A 219 -13.28 9.00 -20.78
CA ALA A 219 -14.17 9.83 -21.58
C ALA A 219 -15.52 9.14 -21.83
N ASP A 220 -15.52 7.84 -22.16
CA ASP A 220 -16.73 7.04 -22.33
C ASP A 220 -17.58 7.02 -21.05
N TYR A 221 -16.93 6.86 -19.88
CA TYR A 221 -17.62 6.94 -18.59
C TYR A 221 -18.28 8.30 -18.35
N LEU A 222 -17.54 9.39 -18.63
CA LEU A 222 -18.02 10.75 -18.38
C LEU A 222 -19.12 11.22 -19.36
N THR A 223 -19.12 10.66 -20.58
CA THR A 223 -20.07 11.02 -21.65
C THR A 223 -21.23 10.01 -21.80
N ALA A 224 -21.24 9.00 -20.96
CA ALA A 224 -22.30 7.98 -21.02
C ALA A 224 -23.70 8.59 -20.86
N PRO A 225 -24.69 8.14 -21.65
CA PRO A 225 -26.04 8.74 -21.68
C PRO A 225 -26.77 8.67 -20.33
N ASP A 226 -26.53 7.64 -19.55
CA ASP A 226 -27.13 7.45 -18.23
C ASP A 226 -26.06 7.28 -17.16
N PRO A 227 -25.65 8.39 -16.50
CA PRO A 227 -24.63 8.36 -15.46
C PRO A 227 -24.99 7.48 -14.27
N LEU A 228 -26.28 7.24 -14.00
CA LEU A 228 -26.76 6.45 -12.87
C LEU A 228 -26.54 4.93 -13.09
N ARG A 229 -26.31 4.55 -14.32
CA ARG A 229 -26.00 3.16 -14.70
C ARG A 229 -24.51 2.86 -14.79
N ASN A 230 -23.65 3.82 -14.42
CA ASN A 230 -22.21 3.67 -14.38
C ASN A 230 -21.71 3.70 -12.95
N GLY A 231 -20.66 2.94 -12.67
CA GLY A 231 -20.07 2.87 -11.34
C GLY A 231 -18.55 3.04 -11.40
N CYS A 232 -18.02 3.82 -10.46
CA CYS A 232 -16.59 3.90 -10.24
C CYS A 232 -16.29 3.84 -8.74
N TRP A 233 -15.35 3.00 -8.38
CA TRP A 233 -14.89 2.85 -6.99
C TRP A 233 -13.39 3.03 -6.92
N ILE A 234 -12.98 3.83 -5.94
CA ILE A 234 -11.59 4.02 -5.56
C ILE A 234 -11.35 3.26 -4.26
N ALA A 235 -10.36 2.39 -4.26
CA ALA A 235 -9.87 1.75 -3.05
C ALA A 235 -8.81 2.65 -2.42
N GLU A 236 -9.06 3.08 -1.19
CA GLU A 236 -8.11 3.81 -0.36
C GLU A 236 -7.55 2.91 0.73
N LEU A 237 -6.26 3.02 0.96
CA LEU A 237 -5.58 2.48 2.13
C LEU A 237 -4.93 3.65 2.87
N ASP A 238 -5.40 3.90 4.09
CA ASP A 238 -4.94 5.03 4.93
C ASP A 238 -4.99 6.40 4.20
N GLY A 239 -6.07 6.64 3.42
CA GLY A 239 -6.27 7.89 2.69
C GLY A 239 -5.52 8.02 1.35
N VAL A 240 -4.77 6.99 0.95
CA VAL A 240 -4.06 6.95 -0.33
C VAL A 240 -4.78 6.02 -1.29
N SER A 241 -5.04 6.49 -2.51
CA SER A 241 -5.64 5.67 -3.57
C SER A 241 -4.68 4.55 -3.97
N VAL A 242 -5.14 3.31 -3.90
CA VAL A 242 -4.35 2.10 -4.15
C VAL A 242 -4.99 1.16 -5.17
N GLY A 243 -6.16 1.51 -5.66
CA GLY A 243 -6.86 0.76 -6.70
C GLY A 243 -8.12 1.48 -7.17
N ALA A 244 -8.59 1.11 -8.35
CA ALA A 244 -9.82 1.62 -8.92
C ALA A 244 -10.53 0.56 -9.78
N SER A 245 -11.84 0.68 -9.91
CA SER A 245 -12.61 -0.08 -10.90
C SER A 245 -13.65 0.81 -11.56
N LEU A 246 -13.86 0.58 -12.85
CA LEU A 246 -14.84 1.29 -13.67
C LEU A 246 -15.79 0.31 -14.31
N LEU A 247 -17.09 0.53 -14.09
CA LEU A 247 -18.19 -0.21 -14.73
C LEU A 247 -19.00 0.75 -15.57
N ILE A 248 -19.17 0.44 -16.86
CA ILE A 248 -19.90 1.29 -17.82
C ILE A 248 -21.06 0.46 -18.40
N GLY A 249 -22.25 1.03 -18.44
CA GLY A 249 -23.41 0.42 -19.08
C GLY A 249 -23.26 0.43 -20.60
N GLU A 250 -23.35 -0.75 -21.24
CA GLU A 250 -23.33 -0.89 -22.70
C GLU A 250 -24.73 -0.95 -23.31
N SER A 251 -25.66 -1.55 -22.58
CA SER A 251 -27.06 -1.69 -22.99
C SER A 251 -27.97 -1.79 -21.76
N ALA A 252 -29.26 -1.95 -21.97
CA ALA A 252 -30.22 -2.14 -20.87
C ALA A 252 -29.88 -3.35 -19.98
N GLY A 253 -29.35 -4.44 -20.56
CA GLY A 253 -29.03 -5.67 -19.82
C GLY A 253 -27.53 -5.96 -19.65
N SER A 254 -26.65 -5.17 -20.24
CA SER A 254 -25.20 -5.46 -20.22
C SER A 254 -24.39 -4.27 -19.68
N ALA A 255 -23.52 -4.54 -18.73
CA ALA A 255 -22.49 -3.61 -18.26
C ALA A 255 -21.09 -4.16 -18.55
N ARG A 256 -20.14 -3.29 -18.81
CA ARG A 256 -18.74 -3.62 -19.02
C ARG A 256 -17.89 -3.19 -17.83
N LEU A 257 -17.14 -4.14 -17.26
CA LEU A 257 -16.02 -3.82 -16.39
C LEU A 257 -14.86 -3.33 -17.27
N SER A 258 -14.78 -2.02 -17.44
CA SER A 258 -13.88 -1.38 -18.40
C SER A 258 -12.49 -1.14 -17.87
N MET A 259 -12.30 -1.21 -16.54
CA MET A 259 -11.02 -1.02 -15.89
C MET A 259 -10.97 -1.65 -14.50
N LEU A 260 -9.79 -2.17 -14.15
CA LEU A 260 -9.47 -2.66 -12.81
C LEU A 260 -7.99 -2.39 -12.49
N LEU A 261 -7.73 -1.27 -11.87
CA LEU A 261 -6.39 -0.80 -11.47
C LEU A 261 -6.06 -1.24 -10.06
N MET A 262 -4.83 -1.70 -9.84
CA MET A 262 -4.28 -1.98 -8.50
C MET A 262 -2.80 -1.67 -8.40
N GLU A 263 -2.41 -1.03 -7.31
CA GLU A 263 -1.01 -0.84 -6.96
C GLU A 263 -0.31 -2.18 -6.71
N PRO A 264 0.89 -2.40 -7.29
CA PRO A 264 1.62 -3.67 -7.15
C PRO A 264 1.90 -4.09 -5.70
N GLY A 265 2.21 -3.10 -4.84
CA GLY A 265 2.56 -3.33 -3.43
C GLY A 265 1.41 -3.82 -2.55
N VAL A 266 0.15 -3.69 -3.01
CA VAL A 266 -1.05 -4.00 -2.21
C VAL A 266 -1.88 -5.17 -2.76
N ARG A 267 -1.39 -5.88 -3.76
CA ARG A 267 -2.11 -6.97 -4.45
C ARG A 267 -2.58 -8.11 -3.54
N ARG A 268 -1.95 -8.31 -2.38
CA ARG A 268 -2.29 -9.39 -1.41
C ARG A 268 -3.43 -9.03 -0.45
N GLY A 269 -3.88 -7.78 -0.37
CA GLY A 269 -4.88 -7.31 0.60
C GLY A 269 -6.35 -7.57 0.23
N GLY A 270 -6.65 -8.36 -0.79
CA GLY A 270 -8.02 -8.62 -1.23
C GLY A 270 -8.74 -7.41 -1.86
N ILE A 271 -7.99 -6.37 -2.25
CA ILE A 271 -8.53 -5.11 -2.81
C ILE A 271 -9.26 -5.38 -4.12
N ALA A 272 -8.66 -6.14 -5.03
CA ALA A 272 -9.31 -6.54 -6.27
C ALA A 272 -10.65 -7.22 -6.02
N ARG A 273 -10.67 -8.12 -5.05
CA ARG A 273 -11.91 -8.81 -4.64
C ARG A 273 -13.00 -7.84 -4.19
N ARG A 274 -12.62 -6.82 -3.41
CA ARG A 274 -13.56 -5.79 -2.96
C ARG A 274 -14.07 -4.94 -4.11
N LEU A 275 -13.19 -4.52 -5.03
CA LEU A 275 -13.55 -3.73 -6.22
C LEU A 275 -14.48 -4.51 -7.16
N VAL A 276 -14.16 -5.78 -7.47
CA VAL A 276 -15.02 -6.62 -8.30
C VAL A 276 -16.36 -6.88 -7.63
N ASN A 277 -16.39 -7.14 -6.31
CA ASN A 277 -17.64 -7.29 -5.58
C ASN A 277 -18.52 -6.03 -5.64
N ALA A 278 -17.93 -4.84 -5.53
CA ALA A 278 -18.67 -3.59 -5.65
C ALA A 278 -19.29 -3.44 -7.06
N CYS A 279 -18.52 -3.78 -8.11
CA CYS A 279 -19.04 -3.79 -9.48
C CYS A 279 -20.19 -4.77 -9.65
N VAL A 280 -20.08 -6.00 -9.12
CA VAL A 280 -21.11 -7.04 -9.21
C VAL A 280 -22.37 -6.64 -8.43
N ALA A 281 -22.22 -6.11 -7.21
CA ALA A 281 -23.34 -5.64 -6.40
C ALA A 281 -24.10 -4.52 -7.12
N PHE A 282 -23.39 -3.50 -7.58
CA PHE A 282 -23.99 -2.39 -8.32
C PHE A 282 -24.69 -2.84 -9.60
N ALA A 283 -24.06 -3.70 -10.40
CA ALA A 283 -24.67 -4.20 -11.62
C ALA A 283 -25.98 -4.98 -11.34
N THR A 284 -25.99 -5.75 -10.24
CA THR A 284 -27.19 -6.48 -9.80
C THR A 284 -28.28 -5.52 -9.35
N GLU A 285 -27.95 -4.52 -8.54
CA GLU A 285 -28.87 -3.49 -8.03
C GLU A 285 -29.42 -2.60 -9.17
N SER A 286 -28.59 -2.31 -10.18
CA SER A 286 -28.97 -1.54 -11.36
C SER A 286 -29.77 -2.34 -12.40
N GLY A 287 -30.01 -3.65 -12.15
CA GLY A 287 -30.84 -4.49 -13.00
C GLY A 287 -30.15 -4.95 -14.30
N TYR A 288 -28.83 -5.07 -14.31
CA TYR A 288 -28.11 -5.68 -15.41
C TYR A 288 -28.25 -7.20 -15.38
N ASP A 289 -28.34 -7.84 -16.55
CA ASP A 289 -28.40 -9.30 -16.69
C ASP A 289 -27.01 -9.93 -16.67
N ARG A 290 -25.97 -9.13 -17.09
CA ARG A 290 -24.59 -9.60 -17.20
C ARG A 290 -23.57 -8.48 -17.06
N ILE A 291 -22.36 -8.89 -16.67
CA ILE A 291 -21.14 -8.07 -16.75
C ILE A 291 -20.20 -8.75 -17.74
N VAL A 292 -19.68 -7.97 -18.69
CA VAL A 292 -18.61 -8.38 -19.61
C VAL A 292 -17.31 -7.69 -19.24
N CYS A 293 -16.17 -8.33 -19.53
CA CYS A 293 -14.84 -7.83 -19.22
C CYS A 293 -13.88 -8.33 -20.30
N ALA A 294 -13.06 -7.44 -20.87
CA ALA A 294 -12.04 -7.81 -21.83
C ALA A 294 -10.75 -8.29 -21.12
N THR A 295 -10.01 -9.24 -21.72
CA THR A 295 -8.76 -9.78 -21.14
C THR A 295 -7.62 -8.78 -21.11
N ASP A 296 -7.67 -7.76 -21.93
CA ASP A 296 -6.65 -6.74 -22.10
C ASP A 296 -6.76 -5.54 -21.15
N LEU A 297 -7.66 -5.64 -20.15
CA LEU A 297 -7.87 -4.58 -19.14
C LEU A 297 -6.73 -4.38 -18.15
N ASN A 298 -5.81 -5.32 -18.05
CA ASN A 298 -4.72 -5.26 -17.08
C ASN A 298 -3.49 -6.00 -17.65
N PRO A 299 -2.28 -5.48 -17.49
CA PRO A 299 -1.06 -6.20 -17.85
C PRO A 299 -0.85 -7.52 -17.09
N ALA A 300 -1.62 -7.76 -16.02
CA ALA A 300 -1.62 -9.03 -15.29
C ALA A 300 -2.72 -9.98 -15.81
N PRO A 301 -2.53 -11.32 -15.73
CA PRO A 301 -3.55 -12.28 -16.13
C PRO A 301 -4.87 -12.03 -15.38
N VAL A 302 -5.92 -11.72 -16.11
CA VAL A 302 -7.25 -11.38 -15.56
C VAL A 302 -8.00 -12.63 -15.08
N ALA A 303 -7.75 -13.78 -15.69
CA ALA A 303 -8.40 -15.04 -15.40
C ALA A 303 -8.37 -15.45 -13.91
N PRO A 304 -7.22 -15.52 -13.23
CA PRO A 304 -7.18 -15.92 -11.81
C PRO A 304 -7.90 -14.95 -10.89
N LEU A 305 -8.10 -13.72 -11.37
CA LEU A 305 -8.79 -12.67 -10.63
C LEU A 305 -10.32 -12.77 -10.78
N LEU A 306 -10.83 -13.08 -11.97
CA LEU A 306 -12.25 -13.06 -12.28
C LEU A 306 -12.95 -14.41 -12.05
N GLN A 307 -12.26 -15.53 -12.25
CA GLN A 307 -12.82 -16.88 -12.04
C GLN A 307 -13.46 -17.08 -10.67
N PRO A 308 -12.85 -16.64 -9.54
CA PRO A 308 -13.47 -16.81 -8.22
C PRO A 308 -14.81 -16.09 -8.04
N PHE A 309 -15.13 -15.14 -8.93
CA PHE A 309 -16.41 -14.43 -8.95
C PHE A 309 -17.46 -15.04 -9.89
N GLY A 310 -17.13 -16.14 -10.54
CA GLY A 310 -18.02 -16.80 -11.48
C GLY A 310 -18.09 -16.11 -12.84
N PHE A 311 -17.02 -15.45 -13.25
CA PHE A 311 -16.83 -15.06 -14.64
C PHE A 311 -16.34 -16.26 -15.43
N GLU A 312 -16.88 -16.46 -16.62
CA GLU A 312 -16.54 -17.51 -17.56
C GLU A 312 -15.98 -16.88 -18.85
N GLU A 313 -14.96 -17.51 -19.43
CA GLU A 313 -14.37 -17.05 -20.68
C GLU A 313 -15.30 -17.36 -21.85
N LEU A 314 -15.61 -16.34 -22.62
CA LEU A 314 -16.35 -16.48 -23.87
C LEU A 314 -15.42 -17.03 -24.94
N SER A 315 -15.76 -18.20 -25.50
CA SER A 315 -14.91 -19.00 -26.40
C SER A 315 -14.22 -18.15 -27.47
N GLY A 316 -12.90 -18.02 -27.36
CA GLY A 316 -11.99 -17.59 -28.43
C GLY A 316 -11.89 -16.08 -28.68
N GLN A 317 -12.50 -15.22 -27.89
CA GLN A 317 -12.47 -13.76 -28.12
C GLN A 317 -11.73 -12.96 -27.04
N GLY A 318 -11.15 -13.60 -26.04
CA GLY A 318 -10.48 -12.89 -24.96
C GLY A 318 -11.42 -12.02 -24.11
N GLU A 319 -12.71 -12.37 -24.07
CA GLU A 319 -13.69 -11.72 -23.23
C GLU A 319 -14.18 -12.66 -22.13
N TRP A 320 -14.51 -12.11 -20.98
CA TRP A 320 -15.08 -12.80 -19.84
C TRP A 320 -16.48 -12.28 -19.58
N GLU A 321 -17.41 -13.17 -19.25
CA GLU A 321 -18.79 -12.85 -18.92
C GLU A 321 -19.14 -13.40 -17.54
N LYS A 322 -19.87 -12.61 -16.77
CA LYS A 322 -20.58 -13.07 -15.58
C LYS A 322 -22.06 -12.78 -15.75
N ARG A 323 -22.90 -13.83 -15.76
CA ARG A 323 -24.36 -13.69 -15.69
C ARG A 323 -24.77 -13.35 -14.26
N LEU A 324 -25.60 -12.34 -14.13
CA LEU A 324 -26.18 -11.93 -12.87
C LEU A 324 -27.54 -12.66 -12.75
N LYS A 325 -27.81 -13.20 -11.56
CA LYS A 325 -29.16 -13.67 -11.29
C LYS A 325 -30.04 -12.42 -11.19
N GLY A 326 -31.07 -12.33 -12.02
CA GLY A 326 -32.05 -11.25 -11.93
C GLY A 326 -32.62 -11.14 -10.50
N PRO A 327 -33.10 -9.97 -10.07
CA PRO A 327 -33.80 -9.84 -8.81
C PRO A 327 -34.88 -10.93 -8.77
N CYS A 328 -34.90 -11.73 -7.70
CA CYS A 328 -35.97 -12.70 -7.48
C CYS A 328 -37.30 -11.93 -7.57
N SER A 329 -38.08 -12.21 -8.61
CA SER A 329 -39.45 -11.70 -8.70
C SER A 329 -40.22 -12.35 -7.55
N PHE A 330 -40.53 -11.57 -6.51
CA PHE A 330 -41.48 -11.91 -5.48
C PHE A 330 -42.86 -11.45 -5.90
#